data_4cdda6e1508fcb14d70bcab9df6b26a1
#
_entry.id   4cdda6e1508fcb14d70bcab9df6b26a1
#
_cell.length_a   1.000
_cell.length_b   1.000
_cell.length_c   1.000
_cell.angle_alpha   90.00
_cell.angle_beta   90.00
_cell.angle_gamma   90.00
#
_symmetry.space_group_name_H-M   'P 1'
#
loop_
_entity.id
_entity.type
_entity.pdbx_description
1 polymer ?
#
loop_
_entity_poly.entity_id
_entity_poly.type
_entity_poly.pdbx_seq_one_letter_code
_entity_poly.pdbx_strand_id
1 'polypeptide(L)'
;MSIRVGILGYGNLGRGVECAVKQNDDMELAAVFTRRDPSGVTILTEGVPVCSVDDAADWKDKIDVLILCGGSATDLPKQTPEFAKLFNVIDSFDTHARIPEHFANVDAAAKESGKVGIISVGWDPG
;
A
#
# COMPACT_ATOMS: atom_id res chain seq x y z
N MET A 1 9.11 14.07 13.78
CA MET A 1 8.16 14.06 12.65
C MET A 1 7.92 12.62 12.22
N SER A 2 6.68 12.22 12.15
CA SER A 2 6.35 10.82 11.80
C SER A 2 5.96 10.70 10.33
N ILE A 3 6.35 9.59 9.72
CA ILE A 3 5.90 9.22 8.39
C ILE A 3 4.52 8.59 8.53
N ARG A 4 3.54 9.14 7.84
CA ARG A 4 2.16 8.63 7.88
C ARG A 4 2.01 7.53 6.84
N VAL A 5 1.73 6.32 7.29
CA VAL A 5 1.66 5.13 6.45
C VAL A 5 0.21 4.68 6.32
N GLY A 6 -0.19 4.37 5.09
CA GLY A 6 -1.45 3.68 4.82
C GLY A 6 -1.17 2.27 4.34
N ILE A 7 -2.05 1.33 4.69
CA ILE A 7 -1.95 -0.06 4.23
C ILE A 7 -3.17 -0.35 3.35
N LEU A 8 -2.94 -0.82 2.14
CA LEU A 8 -4.02 -1.22 1.24
C LEU A 8 -3.99 -2.72 1.05
N GLY A 9 -5.01 -3.39 1.58
CA GLY A 9 -5.08 -4.85 1.60
C GLY A 9 -4.62 -5.41 2.94
N TYR A 10 -5.54 -5.98 3.72
CA TYR A 10 -5.22 -6.47 5.05
C TYR A 10 -5.36 -7.99 5.13
N GLY A 11 -4.34 -8.68 4.64
CA GLY A 11 -4.15 -10.12 4.84
C GLY A 11 -2.91 -10.33 5.71
N ASN A 12 -2.22 -11.45 5.53
CA ASN A 12 -1.03 -11.75 6.32
C ASN A 12 0.07 -10.71 6.13
N LEU A 13 0.29 -10.26 4.90
CA LEU A 13 1.30 -9.25 4.62
C LEU A 13 0.92 -7.90 5.24
N GLY A 14 -0.32 -7.48 5.08
CA GLY A 14 -0.79 -6.21 5.67
C GLY A 14 -0.66 -6.21 7.18
N ARG A 15 -0.96 -7.33 7.82
CA ARG A 15 -0.78 -7.48 9.26
C ARG A 15 0.69 -7.37 9.66
N GLY A 16 1.59 -7.99 8.87
CA GLY A 16 3.02 -7.89 9.10
C GLY A 16 3.54 -6.47 8.96
N VAL A 17 3.05 -5.74 7.96
CA VAL A 17 3.40 -4.33 7.77
C VAL A 17 2.91 -3.48 8.94
N GLU A 18 1.70 -3.73 9.43
CA GLU A 18 1.18 -3.03 10.61
C GLU A 18 2.10 -3.24 11.81
N CYS A 19 2.52 -4.47 12.06
CA CYS A 19 3.45 -4.76 13.16
C CYS A 19 4.77 -4.02 13.00
N ALA A 20 5.31 -3.97 11.79
CA ALA A 20 6.57 -3.27 11.53
C ALA A 20 6.43 -1.76 11.75
N VAL A 21 5.33 -1.17 11.33
CA VAL A 21 5.08 0.26 11.54
C VAL A 21 5.01 0.57 13.03
N LYS A 22 4.35 -0.28 13.82
CA LYS A 22 4.22 -0.08 15.26
C LYS A 22 5.55 -0.17 15.99
N GLN A 23 6.54 -0.86 15.44
CA GLN A 23 7.86 -1.01 16.05
C GLN A 23 8.80 0.14 15.72
N ASN A 24 8.41 1.05 14.84
CA ASN A 24 9.23 2.18 14.41
C ASN A 24 8.62 3.49 14.91
N ASP A 25 9.35 4.19 15.75
CA ASP A 25 8.87 5.44 16.36
C ASP A 25 8.69 6.58 15.38
N ASP A 26 9.36 6.50 14.23
CA ASP A 26 9.28 7.51 13.17
C ASP A 26 8.19 7.24 12.14
N MET A 27 7.36 6.24 12.39
CA MET A 27 6.23 5.89 11.54
C MET A 27 4.94 5.84 12.35
N GLU A 28 3.85 6.21 11.73
CA GLU A 28 2.53 6.03 12.32
C GLU A 28 1.56 5.49 11.29
N LEU A 29 0.67 4.60 11.72
CA LEU A 29 -0.35 4.04 10.85
C LEU A 29 -1.53 5.03 10.79
N ALA A 30 -1.79 5.56 9.60
CA ALA A 30 -2.86 6.52 9.40
C ALA A 30 -4.20 5.84 9.12
N ALA A 31 -4.21 4.80 8.29
CA ALA A 31 -5.43 4.10 7.92
C ALA A 31 -5.10 2.75 7.28
N VAL A 32 -6.10 1.86 7.29
CA VAL A 32 -6.05 0.59 6.56
C VAL A 32 -7.23 0.58 5.58
N PHE A 33 -6.97 0.18 4.35
CA PHE A 33 -7.99 0.11 3.31
C PHE A 33 -8.19 -1.33 2.87
N THR A 34 -9.43 -1.71 2.59
CA THR A 34 -9.77 -3.08 2.22
C THR A 34 -10.85 -3.08 1.14
N ARG A 35 -10.83 -4.12 0.29
CA ARG A 35 -11.91 -4.38 -0.66
C ARG A 35 -13.07 -5.12 -0.01
N ARG A 36 -12.82 -5.73 1.16
CA ARG A 36 -13.85 -6.40 1.94
C ARG A 36 -14.65 -5.34 2.70
N ASP A 37 -15.73 -5.78 3.34
CA ASP A 37 -16.49 -4.90 4.22
C ASP A 37 -15.58 -4.45 5.37
N PRO A 38 -15.32 -3.15 5.51
CA PRO A 38 -14.42 -2.66 6.56
C PRO A 38 -14.85 -3.08 7.96
N SER A 39 -16.15 -3.24 8.20
CA SER A 39 -16.65 -3.66 9.51
C SER A 39 -16.28 -5.10 9.86
N GLY A 40 -15.93 -5.90 8.85
CA GLY A 40 -15.50 -7.29 9.03
C GLY A 40 -14.00 -7.46 9.20
N VAL A 41 -13.23 -6.39 9.14
CA VAL A 41 -11.77 -6.44 9.26
C VAL A 41 -11.35 -5.89 10.62
N THR A 42 -10.61 -6.70 11.37
CA THR A 42 -10.09 -6.30 12.67
C THR A 42 -8.58 -6.13 12.58
N ILE A 43 -8.10 -4.96 12.91
CA ILE A 43 -6.66 -4.66 12.91
C ILE A 43 -6.12 -4.65 14.34
N LEU A 44 -4.79 -4.64 14.46
CA LEU A 44 -4.12 -4.71 15.77
C LEU A 44 -4.00 -3.35 16.47
N THR A 45 -4.08 -2.27 15.71
CA THR A 45 -3.85 -0.91 16.23
C THR A 45 -5.17 -0.23 16.56
N GLU A 46 -5.33 0.17 17.82
CA GLU A 46 -6.52 0.90 18.24
C GLU A 46 -6.50 2.34 17.72
N GLY A 47 -7.68 2.86 17.42
CA GLY A 47 -7.83 4.26 16.99
C GLY A 47 -7.54 4.52 15.53
N VAL A 48 -7.14 3.49 14.78
CA VAL A 48 -6.87 3.64 13.34
C VAL A 48 -8.09 3.17 12.56
N PRO A 49 -8.60 4.00 11.63
CA PRO A 49 -9.78 3.60 10.85
C PRO A 49 -9.45 2.54 9.82
N VAL A 50 -10.40 1.63 9.61
CA VAL A 50 -10.40 0.70 8.49
C VAL A 50 -11.47 1.19 7.51
N CYS A 51 -11.06 1.46 6.28
CA CYS A 51 -11.93 2.08 5.28
C CYS A 51 -12.02 1.20 4.03
N SER A 52 -13.01 1.49 3.19
CA SER A 52 -13.09 0.88 1.88
C SER A 52 -11.94 1.40 0.99
N VAL A 53 -11.44 0.56 0.11
CA VAL A 53 -10.43 0.96 -0.87
C VAL A 53 -10.94 2.13 -1.75
N ASP A 54 -12.25 2.23 -1.93
CA ASP A 54 -12.84 3.31 -2.72
C ASP A 54 -12.67 4.67 -2.05
N ASP A 55 -12.44 4.69 -0.74
CA ASP A 55 -12.24 5.93 0.02
C ASP A 55 -10.76 6.35 0.09
N ALA A 56 -9.86 5.52 -0.43
CA ALA A 56 -8.42 5.79 -0.28
C ALA A 56 -8.00 7.13 -0.89
N ALA A 57 -8.59 7.52 -2.00
CA ALA A 57 -8.24 8.77 -2.67
C ALA A 57 -8.49 10.00 -1.77
N ASP A 58 -9.44 9.93 -0.84
CA ASP A 58 -9.73 11.02 0.09
C ASP A 58 -8.62 11.24 1.11
N TRP A 59 -7.70 10.30 1.20
CA TRP A 59 -6.62 10.32 2.18
C TRP A 59 -5.29 10.83 1.59
N LYS A 60 -5.27 11.28 0.35
CA LYS A 60 -4.03 11.64 -0.34
C LYS A 60 -3.20 12.69 0.39
N ASP A 61 -3.82 13.58 1.15
CA ASP A 61 -3.13 14.61 1.92
C ASP A 61 -2.85 14.18 3.36
N LYS A 62 -3.30 12.98 3.74
CA LYS A 62 -3.19 12.47 5.11
C LYS A 62 -2.22 11.30 5.23
N ILE A 63 -1.72 10.79 4.11
CA ILE A 63 -0.82 9.64 4.04
C ILE A 63 0.40 10.03 3.23
N ASP A 64 1.58 9.74 3.77
CA ASP A 64 2.84 10.03 3.08
C ASP A 64 3.26 8.88 2.16
N VAL A 65 3.00 7.64 2.59
CA VAL A 65 3.34 6.43 1.84
C VAL A 65 2.20 5.44 1.97
N LEU A 66 1.75 4.90 0.84
CA LEU A 66 0.76 3.84 0.80
C LEU A 66 1.46 2.52 0.47
N ILE A 67 1.34 1.53 1.36
CA ILE A 67 1.92 0.21 1.16
C ILE A 67 0.82 -0.73 0.67
N LEU A 68 0.99 -1.25 -0.54
CA LEU A 68 0.00 -2.10 -1.18
C LEU A 68 0.33 -3.56 -0.93
N CYS A 69 -0.57 -4.25 -0.24
CA CYS A 69 -0.40 -5.63 0.21
C CYS A 69 -1.38 -6.59 -0.45
N GLY A 70 -1.89 -6.23 -1.61
CA GLY A 70 -2.82 -7.06 -2.38
C GLY A 70 -2.11 -8.16 -3.16
N GLY A 71 -2.89 -8.98 -3.85
CA GLY A 71 -2.36 -10.07 -4.65
C GLY A 71 -1.66 -9.60 -5.92
N SER A 72 -0.49 -10.17 -6.21
CA SER A 72 0.29 -9.79 -7.37
C SER A 72 -0.39 -10.07 -8.69
N ALA A 73 -1.12 -11.19 -8.77
CA ALA A 73 -1.72 -11.61 -10.03
C ALA A 73 -2.96 -10.81 -10.41
N THR A 74 -3.69 -10.31 -9.42
CA THR A 74 -5.01 -9.70 -9.66
C THR A 74 -5.11 -8.25 -9.20
N ASP A 75 -4.53 -7.90 -8.07
CA ASP A 75 -4.76 -6.59 -7.45
C ASP A 75 -3.70 -5.56 -7.81
N LEU A 76 -2.43 -5.89 -7.60
CA LEU A 76 -1.34 -4.94 -7.74
C LEU A 76 -1.16 -4.39 -9.16
N PRO A 77 -1.36 -5.17 -10.24
CA PRO A 77 -1.20 -4.62 -11.58
C PRO A 77 -2.11 -3.43 -11.88
N LYS A 78 -3.25 -3.37 -11.21
CA LYS A 78 -4.20 -2.25 -11.35
C LYS A 78 -4.00 -1.21 -10.25
N GLN A 79 -3.84 -1.67 -9.01
CA GLN A 79 -3.80 -0.79 -7.86
C GLN A 79 -2.54 0.06 -7.81
N THR A 80 -1.37 -0.53 -8.05
CA THR A 80 -0.13 0.21 -7.89
C THR A 80 -0.04 1.41 -8.85
N PRO A 81 -0.29 1.26 -10.16
CA PRO A 81 -0.29 2.42 -11.04
C PRO A 81 -1.36 3.45 -10.68
N GLU A 82 -2.55 2.99 -10.31
CA GLU A 82 -3.65 3.89 -9.95
C GLU A 82 -3.29 4.74 -8.75
N PHE A 83 -2.80 4.13 -7.68
CA PHE A 83 -2.47 4.85 -6.47
C PHE A 83 -1.14 5.60 -6.54
N ALA A 84 -0.24 5.23 -7.46
CA ALA A 84 0.97 6.00 -7.71
C ALA A 84 0.68 7.40 -8.22
N LYS A 85 -0.52 7.64 -8.72
CA LYS A 85 -0.96 8.97 -9.14
C LYS A 85 -1.35 9.86 -7.95
N LEU A 86 -1.60 9.26 -6.79
CA LEU A 86 -2.10 9.97 -5.61
C LEU A 86 -1.13 9.94 -4.44
N PHE A 87 -0.32 8.89 -4.33
CA PHE A 87 0.56 8.64 -3.20
C PHE A 87 1.94 8.21 -3.66
N ASN A 88 2.91 8.36 -2.78
CA ASN A 88 4.13 7.55 -2.88
C ASN A 88 3.74 6.13 -2.50
N VAL A 89 4.09 5.14 -3.33
CA VAL A 89 3.62 3.77 -3.14
C VAL A 89 4.77 2.79 -3.01
N ILE A 90 4.54 1.75 -2.22
CA ILE A 90 5.43 0.58 -2.11
C ILE A 90 4.53 -0.63 -2.27
N ASP A 91 4.89 -1.55 -3.17
CA ASP A 91 4.12 -2.77 -3.34
C ASP A 91 4.99 -4.02 -3.18
N SER A 92 4.32 -5.17 -3.10
CA SER A 92 4.96 -6.47 -2.93
C SER A 92 4.76 -7.37 -4.15
N PHE A 93 4.71 -6.79 -5.34
CA PHE A 93 4.47 -7.54 -6.57
C PHE A 93 5.55 -8.60 -6.78
N ASP A 94 5.15 -9.86 -6.89
CA ASP A 94 6.08 -10.98 -6.97
C ASP A 94 5.90 -11.90 -8.20
N THR A 95 5.11 -11.48 -9.17
CA THR A 95 4.96 -12.21 -10.43
C THR A 95 6.13 -11.85 -11.35
N HIS A 96 7.23 -12.60 -11.23
CA HIS A 96 8.51 -12.26 -11.83
C HIS A 96 8.46 -12.02 -13.34
N ALA A 97 7.73 -12.84 -14.08
CA ALA A 97 7.65 -12.71 -15.53
C ALA A 97 7.02 -11.39 -15.98
N ARG A 98 6.26 -10.75 -15.11
CA ARG A 98 5.54 -9.53 -15.43
C ARG A 98 6.10 -8.27 -14.75
N ILE A 99 7.21 -8.41 -14.03
CA ILE A 99 7.82 -7.26 -13.35
C ILE A 99 8.19 -6.13 -14.31
N PRO A 100 8.80 -6.37 -15.48
CA PRO A 100 9.12 -5.28 -16.40
C PRO A 100 7.90 -4.49 -16.86
N GLU A 101 6.79 -5.16 -17.15
CA GLU A 101 5.54 -4.50 -17.51
C GLU A 101 4.98 -3.69 -16.36
N HIS A 102 4.96 -4.29 -15.17
CA HIS A 102 4.48 -3.62 -13.97
C HIS A 102 5.33 -2.40 -13.64
N PHE A 103 6.64 -2.52 -13.74
CA PHE A 103 7.55 -1.41 -13.52
C PHE A 103 7.24 -0.25 -14.47
N ALA A 104 7.05 -0.54 -15.76
CA ALA A 104 6.77 0.50 -16.74
C ALA A 104 5.46 1.23 -16.44
N ASN A 105 4.42 0.49 -16.02
CA ASN A 105 3.12 1.07 -15.70
C ASN A 105 3.20 1.95 -14.45
N VAL A 106 3.89 1.50 -13.42
CA VAL A 106 4.04 2.27 -12.17
C VAL A 106 4.93 3.48 -12.41
N ASP A 107 6.02 3.32 -13.16
CA ASP A 107 6.93 4.41 -13.46
C ASP A 107 6.23 5.54 -14.22
N ALA A 108 5.43 5.20 -15.21
CA ALA A 108 4.66 6.19 -15.98
C ALA A 108 3.68 6.95 -15.07
N ALA A 109 2.97 6.24 -14.20
CA ALA A 109 2.01 6.86 -13.28
C ALA A 109 2.71 7.76 -12.27
N ALA A 110 3.83 7.31 -11.72
CA ALA A 110 4.60 8.07 -10.74
C ALA A 110 5.19 9.35 -11.36
N LYS A 111 5.73 9.24 -12.56
CA LYS A 111 6.29 10.41 -13.26
C LYS A 111 5.22 11.44 -13.58
N GLU A 112 4.05 11.00 -14.00
CA GLU A 112 2.93 11.88 -14.31
C GLU A 112 2.49 12.69 -13.09
N SER A 113 2.50 12.07 -11.92
CA SER A 113 2.02 12.69 -10.68
C SER A 113 3.11 13.34 -9.84
N GLY A 114 4.38 13.13 -10.16
CA GLY A 114 5.50 13.58 -9.34
C GLY A 114 5.69 12.77 -8.07
N LYS A 115 5.14 11.57 -8.02
CA LYS A 115 5.25 10.67 -6.86
C LYS A 115 6.36 9.63 -7.08
N VAL A 116 6.68 8.90 -6.02
CA VAL A 116 7.67 7.83 -6.03
C VAL A 116 6.95 6.49 -5.92
N GLY A 117 7.32 5.56 -6.80
CA GLY A 117 6.81 4.19 -6.74
C GLY A 117 7.96 3.21 -6.57
N ILE A 118 7.87 2.35 -5.55
CA ILE A 118 8.81 1.26 -5.32
C ILE A 118 8.02 -0.04 -5.40
N ILE A 119 8.42 -0.93 -6.28
CA ILE A 119 7.69 -2.17 -6.49
C ILE A 119 8.50 -3.39 -6.04
N SER A 120 7.79 -4.50 -5.85
CA SER A 120 8.40 -5.81 -5.59
C SER A 120 9.26 -5.84 -4.32
N VAL A 121 8.81 -5.12 -3.30
CA VAL A 121 9.52 -5.00 -2.02
C VAL A 121 8.99 -6.04 -1.03
N GLY A 122 9.87 -6.55 -0.19
CA GLY A 122 9.49 -7.33 0.99
C GLY A 122 9.31 -8.81 0.79
N TRP A 123 9.35 -9.32 -0.43
CA TRP A 123 9.33 -10.75 -0.60
C TRP A 123 10.74 -11.29 -0.50
N ASP A 124 10.85 -12.40 0.18
CA ASP A 124 12.13 -12.99 0.52
C ASP A 124 12.73 -13.73 -0.67
N PRO A 125 13.95 -13.42 -1.05
CA PRO A 125 14.63 -14.16 -2.10
C PRO A 125 15.14 -15.52 -1.66
N GLY A 126 15.21 -15.73 -0.36
CA GLY A 126 15.85 -16.92 0.15
C GLY A 126 14.96 -17.91 0.77
#